data_319d8fcad10e72172722d169d2ae61cc
#
_entry.id   319d8fcad10e72172722d169d2ae61cc
#
_cell.length_a   1.000
_cell.length_b   1.000
_cell.length_c   1.000
_cell.angle_alpha   90.00
_cell.angle_beta   90.00
_cell.angle_gamma   90.00
#
_symmetry.space_group_name_H-M   'P 1'
#
loop_
_entity.id
_entity.type
_entity.pdbx_description
1 polymer ?
#
loop_
_entity_poly.entity_id
_entity_poly.type
_entity_poly.pdbx_seq_one_letter_code
_entity_poly.pdbx_strand_id
1 'polypeptide(L)'
;MVNLAEIELAPDVVWVGVLPGMLCRSAAQVEARLEQVRDSGRSYSPEVLAERDGVVLYDPHVEPPAQTPELHQIAIVHDNLVQEIRDYPNRAAAQAAFEALW
;
A
#
# COMPACT_ATOMS: atom_id res chain seq x y z
N MET A 1 12.08 7.72 -10.33
CA MET A 1 11.47 6.58 -9.60
C MET A 1 10.87 7.07 -8.29
N VAL A 2 9.66 6.63 -8.00
CA VAL A 2 8.99 6.98 -6.75
C VAL A 2 9.66 6.28 -5.58
N ASN A 3 10.03 7.03 -4.54
CA ASN A 3 10.55 6.48 -3.30
C ASN A 3 9.44 6.50 -2.24
N LEU A 4 8.83 5.35 -2.00
CA LEU A 4 7.70 5.23 -1.08
C LEU A 4 8.04 5.64 0.36
N ALA A 5 9.30 5.57 0.75
CA ALA A 5 9.73 5.98 2.09
C ALA A 5 9.73 7.50 2.28
N GLU A 6 9.80 8.27 1.20
CA GLU A 6 9.88 9.73 1.21
C GLU A 6 8.58 10.43 0.77
N ILE A 7 7.61 9.66 0.26
CA ILE A 7 6.34 10.23 -0.21
C ILE A 7 5.39 10.42 0.96
N GLU A 8 4.77 11.59 1.02
CA GLU A 8 3.76 11.89 2.02
C GLU A 8 2.39 11.39 1.59
N LEU A 9 1.50 11.20 2.57
CA LEU A 9 0.12 10.84 2.33
C LEU A 9 -0.71 12.09 2.03
N ALA A 10 -1.60 12.00 1.03
CA ALA A 10 -2.60 13.05 0.82
C ALA A 10 -3.54 13.11 2.04
N PRO A 11 -4.07 14.29 2.40
CA PRO A 11 -4.99 14.40 3.54
C PRO A 11 -6.23 13.51 3.43
N ASP A 12 -6.70 13.28 2.21
CA ASP A 12 -7.87 12.47 1.88
C ASP A 12 -7.51 11.09 1.30
N VAL A 13 -6.30 10.60 1.59
CA VAL A 13 -5.84 9.30 1.12
C VAL A 13 -6.81 8.18 1.50
N VAL A 14 -7.02 7.26 0.57
CA VAL A 14 -7.88 6.09 0.77
C VAL A 14 -7.02 4.84 0.76
N TRP A 15 -7.20 3.98 1.76
CA TRP A 15 -6.55 2.67 1.82
C TRP A 15 -7.62 1.59 1.86
N VAL A 16 -7.70 0.80 0.79
CA VAL A 16 -8.66 -0.31 0.67
C VAL A 16 -7.96 -1.62 1.02
N GLY A 17 -8.37 -2.24 2.12
CA GLY A 17 -7.83 -3.53 2.55
C GLY A 17 -8.46 -4.71 1.81
N VAL A 18 -7.87 -5.89 2.00
CA VAL A 18 -8.36 -7.15 1.39
C VAL A 18 -9.69 -7.57 2.00
N LEU A 19 -9.86 -7.37 3.32
CA LEU A 19 -11.06 -7.79 4.04
C LEU A 19 -12.11 -6.69 4.08
N PRO A 20 -13.42 -7.05 4.09
CA PRO A 20 -14.49 -6.05 4.26
C PRO A 20 -14.29 -5.23 5.54
N GLY A 21 -14.53 -3.92 5.45
CA GLY A 21 -14.39 -3.01 6.58
C GLY A 21 -12.97 -2.49 6.81
N MET A 22 -11.98 -2.99 6.08
CA MET A 22 -10.60 -2.50 6.15
C MET A 22 -10.41 -1.32 5.19
N LEU A 23 -11.06 -0.21 5.52
CA LEU A 23 -11.04 1.01 4.71
C LEU A 23 -10.60 2.20 5.58
N CYS A 24 -9.51 2.86 5.17
CA CYS A 24 -9.08 4.13 5.72
C CYS A 24 -9.41 5.24 4.73
N ARG A 25 -9.87 6.39 5.20
CA ARG A 25 -10.30 7.50 4.35
C ARG A 25 -9.59 8.82 4.65
N SER A 26 -8.53 8.78 5.44
CA SER A 26 -7.74 9.96 5.75
C SER A 26 -6.32 9.58 6.09
N ALA A 27 -5.39 10.54 5.97
CA ALA A 27 -4.00 10.33 6.36
C ALA A 27 -3.88 9.91 7.82
N ALA A 28 -4.68 10.51 8.71
CA ALA A 28 -4.66 10.17 10.13
C ALA A 28 -5.06 8.71 10.39
N GLN A 29 -6.07 8.20 9.68
CA GLN A 29 -6.47 6.80 9.80
C GLN A 29 -5.40 5.85 9.27
N VAL A 30 -4.77 6.19 8.14
CA VAL A 30 -3.68 5.38 7.57
C VAL A 30 -2.48 5.35 8.52
N GLU A 31 -2.09 6.49 9.06
CA GLU A 31 -0.97 6.58 10.01
C GLU A 31 -1.25 5.79 11.29
N ALA A 32 -2.46 5.88 11.84
CA ALA A 32 -2.85 5.10 13.01
C ALA A 32 -2.75 3.59 12.75
N ARG A 33 -3.15 3.15 11.56
CA ARG A 33 -3.04 1.74 11.18
C ARG A 33 -1.59 1.29 11.04
N LEU A 34 -0.73 2.12 10.45
CA LEU A 34 0.70 1.84 10.34
C LEU A 34 1.37 1.77 11.70
N GLU A 35 0.96 2.62 12.65
CA GLU A 35 1.45 2.55 14.03
C GLU A 35 1.04 1.25 14.71
N GLN A 36 -0.19 0.79 14.50
CA GLN A 36 -0.64 -0.52 15.03
C GLN A 36 0.22 -1.66 14.50
N VAL A 37 0.59 -1.62 13.23
CA VAL A 37 1.47 -2.63 12.64
C VAL A 37 2.85 -2.61 13.32
N ARG A 38 3.42 -1.43 13.53
CA ARG A 38 4.71 -1.29 14.23
C ARG A 38 4.63 -1.73 15.69
N ASP A 39 3.57 -1.34 16.39
CA ASP A 39 3.37 -1.68 17.81
C ASP A 39 3.17 -3.19 18.02
N SER A 40 2.73 -3.91 16.99
CA SER A 40 2.62 -5.37 17.04
C SER A 40 3.96 -6.09 16.78
N GLY A 41 5.06 -5.35 16.67
CA GLY A 41 6.40 -5.89 16.42
C GLY A 41 6.70 -6.18 14.96
N ARG A 42 5.85 -5.75 14.04
CA ARG A 42 6.08 -5.92 12.61
C ARG A 42 6.87 -4.77 12.02
N SER A 43 7.67 -5.06 11.01
CA SER A 43 8.41 -4.06 10.26
C SER A 43 7.95 -4.00 8.80
N TYR A 44 8.12 -2.84 8.20
CA TYR A 44 7.74 -2.55 6.82
C TYR A 44 8.98 -2.25 6.00
N SER A 45 9.17 -2.95 4.87
CA SER A 45 10.31 -2.74 3.98
C SER A 45 9.86 -2.87 2.52
N PRO A 46 9.14 -1.87 1.97
CA PRO A 46 8.52 -2.00 0.65
C PRO A 46 9.56 -2.12 -0.47
N GLU A 47 9.29 -3.05 -1.40
CA GLU A 47 10.07 -3.25 -2.61
C GLU A 47 9.20 -2.94 -3.82
N VAL A 48 9.61 -1.95 -4.62
CA VAL A 48 8.91 -1.57 -5.85
C VAL A 48 9.17 -2.61 -6.93
N LEU A 49 8.09 -3.20 -7.46
CA LEU A 49 8.14 -4.21 -8.52
C LEU A 49 7.89 -3.61 -9.90
N ALA A 50 7.02 -2.60 -9.98
CA ALA A 50 6.70 -1.90 -11.22
C ALA A 50 6.15 -0.51 -10.93
N GLU A 51 6.35 0.41 -11.85
CA GLU A 51 5.83 1.77 -11.76
C GLU A 51 5.46 2.27 -13.15
N ARG A 52 4.27 2.90 -13.25
CA ARG A 52 3.83 3.51 -14.51
C ARG A 52 2.85 4.65 -14.21
N ASP A 53 3.16 5.84 -14.69
CA ASP A 53 2.28 7.03 -14.60
C ASP A 53 1.78 7.33 -13.17
N GLY A 54 2.67 7.21 -12.18
CA GLY A 54 2.34 7.46 -10.78
C GLY A 54 1.65 6.30 -10.09
N VAL A 55 1.45 5.16 -10.75
CA VAL A 55 0.93 3.94 -10.16
C VAL A 55 2.09 3.01 -9.83
N VAL A 56 2.20 2.61 -8.57
CA VAL A 56 3.33 1.82 -8.07
C VAL A 56 2.82 0.48 -7.55
N LEU A 57 3.30 -0.61 -8.15
CA LEU A 57 3.08 -1.97 -7.63
C LEU A 57 4.26 -2.34 -6.75
N TYR A 58 4.00 -2.76 -5.51
CA TYR A 58 5.08 -3.09 -4.58
C TYR A 58 4.70 -4.21 -3.62
N ASP A 59 5.74 -4.87 -3.10
CA ASP A 59 5.65 -5.82 -2.00
C ASP A 59 5.99 -5.06 -0.72
N PRO A 60 5.08 -4.98 0.26
CA PRO A 60 5.35 -4.26 1.50
C PRO A 60 6.36 -4.95 2.42
N HIS A 61 6.69 -6.23 2.20
CA HIS A 61 7.62 -7.01 3.03
C HIS A 61 7.37 -6.83 4.53
N VAL A 62 6.16 -7.21 4.97
CA VAL A 62 5.81 -7.15 6.39
C VAL A 62 6.41 -8.34 7.12
N GLU A 63 7.24 -8.10 8.14
CA GLU A 63 7.87 -9.15 8.93
C GLU A 63 7.70 -8.90 10.45
N PRO A 64 7.33 -9.93 11.24
CA PRO A 64 6.87 -11.25 10.79
C PRO A 64 5.60 -11.17 9.95
N PRO A 65 5.30 -12.22 9.13
CA PRO A 65 4.14 -12.19 8.25
C PRO A 65 2.84 -11.93 8.99
N ALA A 66 2.00 -11.09 8.38
CA ALA A 66 0.64 -10.83 8.86
C ALA A 66 -0.30 -11.97 8.46
N GLN A 67 -1.62 -11.77 8.65
CA GLN A 67 -2.64 -12.75 8.26
C GLN A 67 -2.65 -13.03 6.75
N THR A 68 -2.12 -12.11 5.97
CA THR A 68 -1.97 -12.26 4.52
C THR A 68 -0.48 -12.16 4.17
N PRO A 69 0.29 -13.29 4.27
CA PRO A 69 1.74 -13.25 4.10
C PRO A 69 2.20 -12.91 2.68
N GLU A 70 1.35 -13.13 1.68
CA GLU A 70 1.64 -12.80 0.28
C GLU A 70 1.05 -11.45 -0.15
N LEU A 71 0.66 -10.62 0.78
CA LEU A 71 0.09 -9.30 0.52
C LEU A 71 0.98 -8.49 -0.40
N HIS A 72 0.36 -7.96 -1.45
CA HIS A 72 0.97 -6.97 -2.34
C HIS A 72 0.07 -5.76 -2.40
N GLN A 73 0.64 -4.62 -2.73
CA GLN A 73 -0.09 -3.35 -2.71
C GLN A 73 0.15 -2.56 -3.99
N ILE A 74 -0.84 -1.75 -4.36
CA ILE A 74 -0.72 -0.73 -5.40
C ILE A 74 -0.97 0.62 -4.73
N ALA A 75 -0.04 1.55 -4.92
CA ALA A 75 -0.19 2.94 -4.51
C ALA A 75 -0.40 3.82 -5.73
N ILE A 76 -1.34 4.74 -5.65
CA ILE A 76 -1.57 5.76 -6.66
C ILE A 76 -1.03 7.09 -6.12
N VAL A 77 -0.06 7.66 -6.84
CA VAL A 77 0.65 8.87 -6.43
C VAL A 77 0.33 9.98 -7.41
N HIS A 78 -0.02 11.15 -6.88
CA HIS A 78 -0.29 12.35 -7.68
C HIS A 78 0.27 13.57 -6.92
N ASP A 79 0.94 14.46 -7.62
CA ASP A 79 1.59 15.65 -7.03
C ASP A 79 2.51 15.29 -5.84
N ASN A 80 3.24 14.18 -5.97
CA ASN A 80 4.14 13.66 -4.93
C ASN A 80 3.44 13.28 -3.61
N LEU A 81 2.13 13.01 -3.67
CA LEU A 81 1.33 12.54 -2.55
C LEU A 81 0.67 11.22 -2.89
N VAL A 82 0.62 10.31 -1.91
CA VAL A 82 -0.13 9.06 -2.06
C VAL A 82 -1.61 9.36 -1.92
N GLN A 83 -2.36 9.13 -2.99
CA GLN A 83 -3.81 9.36 -3.03
C GLN A 83 -4.60 8.13 -2.66
N GLU A 84 -4.09 6.94 -2.99
CA GLU A 84 -4.79 5.68 -2.76
C GLU A 84 -3.79 4.56 -2.55
N ILE A 85 -4.13 3.64 -1.64
CA ILE A 85 -3.42 2.38 -1.44
C ILE A 85 -4.46 1.27 -1.56
N ARG A 86 -4.16 0.23 -2.35
CA ARG A 86 -5.01 -0.95 -2.49
C ARG A 86 -4.24 -2.20 -2.14
N ASP A 87 -4.83 -3.03 -1.26
CA ASP A 87 -4.27 -4.30 -0.86
C ASP A 87 -4.79 -5.42 -1.74
N TYR A 88 -3.90 -6.35 -2.08
CA TYR A 88 -4.24 -7.56 -2.85
C TYR A 88 -3.70 -8.79 -2.10
N PRO A 89 -4.41 -9.92 -2.17
CA PRO A 89 -4.05 -11.11 -1.37
C PRO A 89 -2.76 -11.78 -1.83
N ASN A 90 -2.32 -11.55 -3.06
CA ASN A 90 -1.11 -12.14 -3.61
C ASN A 90 -0.57 -11.31 -4.79
N ARG A 91 0.63 -11.65 -5.24
CA ARG A 91 1.29 -10.95 -6.33
C ARG A 91 0.51 -11.04 -7.65
N ALA A 92 -0.05 -12.21 -7.97
CA ALA A 92 -0.78 -12.41 -9.21
C ALA A 92 -2.02 -11.51 -9.30
N ALA A 93 -2.78 -11.39 -8.21
CA ALA A 93 -3.93 -10.49 -8.15
C ALA A 93 -3.53 -9.02 -8.28
N ALA A 94 -2.47 -8.60 -7.60
CA ALA A 94 -1.95 -7.24 -7.68
C ALA A 94 -1.44 -6.92 -9.08
N GLN A 95 -0.70 -7.83 -9.69
CA GLN A 95 -0.15 -7.64 -11.03
C GLN A 95 -1.27 -7.56 -12.09
N ALA A 96 -2.28 -8.41 -11.99
CA ALA A 96 -3.43 -8.36 -12.89
C ALA A 96 -4.18 -7.02 -12.78
N ALA A 97 -4.38 -6.53 -11.56
CA ALA A 97 -5.01 -5.22 -11.33
C ALA A 97 -4.15 -4.07 -11.86
N PHE A 98 -2.83 -4.14 -11.68
CA PHE A 98 -1.90 -3.15 -12.21
C PHE A 98 -1.97 -3.07 -13.74
N GLU A 99 -1.94 -4.22 -14.41
CA GLU A 99 -2.01 -4.29 -15.87
C GLU A 99 -3.37 -3.83 -16.42
N ALA A 100 -4.45 -4.05 -15.68
CA ALA A 100 -5.80 -3.67 -16.07
C ALA A 100 -6.05 -2.15 -16.04
N LEU A 101 -5.16 -1.37 -15.45
CA LEU A 101 -5.29 0.09 -15.37
C LEU A 101 -4.97 0.79 -16.70
N TRP A 102 -4.43 0.10 -17.68
CA TRP A 102 -4.07 0.64 -18.99
C TRP A 102 -4.67 -0.14 -20.16
#